data_34086b014fd504bff77bdce4a0a74628
#
_entry.id   34086b014fd504bff77bdce4a0a74628
#
_cell.length_a   1.000
_cell.length_b   1.000
_cell.length_c   1.000
_cell.angle_alpha   90.00
_cell.angle_beta   90.00
_cell.angle_gamma   90.00
#
_symmetry.space_group_name_H-M   'P 1'
#
loop_
_entity.id
_entity.type
_entity.pdbx_description
1 polymer ?
#
loop_
_entity_poly.entity_id
_entity_poly.type
_entity_poly.pdbx_seq_one_letter_code
_entity_poly.pdbx_strand_id
1 'polypeptide(L)'
;FWMDWWKGNYERLDQEFDSREQWLEYFGGMSRESYLNSLRDDLAYAEQVGAKYVVFHVSEVTLRESYIYKYRYTDKEVIDASLEVINTLLDEKEYPFDFLVENLWWSGLTLKNARLTRRLIEGMHTQKKGIMLDTGHYMNTTTQLKTPEDAVAYLNKMIDKYEKAQMLHWFKGMHLQLSLGGDYVRKQRKEWREHPIDFDKIPFYELFRLAYDHACHIDLHQPFIGEGVREFVERVAPKYI
;
A
#
# COMPACT_ATOMS: atom_id res chain seq x y z
N PHE A 1 -9.87 5.84 1.65
CA PHE A 1 -10.64 6.94 2.26
C PHE A 1 -10.27 7.25 3.72
N TRP A 2 -9.27 6.57 4.28
CA TRP A 2 -8.81 6.85 5.64
C TRP A 2 -8.24 8.28 5.77
N MET A 3 -7.64 8.83 4.72
CA MET A 3 -7.11 10.19 4.74
C MET A 3 -8.19 11.27 4.83
N ASP A 4 -9.36 11.07 4.21
CA ASP A 4 -10.47 12.01 4.35
C ASP A 4 -10.96 12.02 5.81
N TRP A 5 -11.06 10.85 6.42
CA TRP A 5 -11.39 10.74 7.85
C TRP A 5 -10.29 11.36 8.73
N TRP A 6 -9.02 11.04 8.50
CA TRP A 6 -7.89 11.58 9.27
C TRP A 6 -7.77 13.10 9.20
N LYS A 7 -8.07 13.68 8.03
CA LYS A 7 -8.05 15.13 7.81
C LYS A 7 -9.34 15.85 8.25
N GLY A 8 -10.37 15.14 8.67
CA GLY A 8 -11.66 15.70 9.05
C GLY A 8 -12.54 16.14 7.87
N ASN A 9 -12.30 15.59 6.68
CA ASN A 9 -13.10 15.87 5.47
C ASN A 9 -14.40 15.04 5.46
N TYR A 10 -15.20 15.16 6.51
CA TYR A 10 -16.36 14.29 6.75
C TYR A 10 -17.45 14.39 5.67
N GLU A 11 -17.61 15.56 5.03
CA GLU A 11 -18.54 15.71 3.89
C GLU A 11 -18.19 14.77 2.72
N ARG A 12 -16.93 14.42 2.56
CA ARG A 12 -16.50 13.45 1.54
C ARG A 12 -16.81 12.01 1.95
N LEU A 13 -16.70 11.70 3.23
CA LEU A 13 -17.11 10.40 3.74
C LEU A 13 -18.63 10.23 3.59
N ASP A 14 -19.42 11.28 3.82
CA ASP A 14 -20.87 11.28 3.57
C ASP A 14 -21.21 11.02 2.08
N GLN A 15 -20.26 11.19 1.14
CA GLN A 15 -20.42 10.87 -0.28
C GLN A 15 -19.91 9.48 -0.67
N GLU A 16 -19.00 8.91 0.12
CA GLU A 16 -18.41 7.58 -0.15
C GLU A 16 -19.19 6.45 0.55
N PHE A 17 -19.87 6.74 1.67
CA PHE A 17 -20.66 5.81 2.46
C PHE A 17 -22.14 6.05 2.32
N ASP A 18 -22.98 5.06 2.64
CA ASP A 18 -24.44 5.18 2.54
C ASP A 18 -25.04 6.12 3.60
N SER A 19 -24.36 6.25 4.75
CA SER A 19 -24.75 7.16 5.83
C SER A 19 -23.56 7.57 6.70
N ARG A 20 -23.78 8.60 7.52
CA ARG A 20 -22.81 9.06 8.52
C ARG A 20 -22.57 8.02 9.61
N GLU A 21 -23.62 7.36 10.05
CA GLU A 21 -23.56 6.29 11.06
C GLU A 21 -22.67 5.15 10.58
N GLN A 22 -22.75 4.79 9.30
CA GLN A 22 -21.95 3.71 8.71
C GLN A 22 -20.45 4.01 8.74
N TRP A 23 -20.01 5.21 8.34
CA TRP A 23 -18.58 5.50 8.41
C TRP A 23 -18.09 5.78 9.84
N LEU A 24 -18.97 6.29 10.74
CA LEU A 24 -18.64 6.39 12.16
C LEU A 24 -18.39 5.01 12.77
N GLU A 25 -19.20 4.01 12.42
CA GLU A 25 -18.99 2.62 12.82
C GLU A 25 -17.71 2.04 12.21
N TYR A 26 -17.49 2.27 10.91
CA TYR A 26 -16.33 1.78 10.18
C TYR A 26 -14.99 2.26 10.77
N PHE A 27 -14.90 3.55 11.16
CA PHE A 27 -13.69 4.14 11.75
C PHE A 27 -13.66 4.12 13.28
N GLY A 28 -14.70 3.61 13.95
CA GLY A 28 -14.82 3.62 15.40
C GLY A 28 -15.10 5.00 16.00
N GLY A 29 -15.65 5.93 15.19
CA GLY A 29 -16.01 7.29 15.60
C GLY A 29 -15.29 8.39 14.83
N MET A 30 -15.35 9.62 15.36
CA MET A 30 -14.70 10.81 14.77
C MET A 30 -13.31 11.09 15.35
N SER A 31 -12.96 10.46 16.45
CA SER A 31 -11.71 10.73 17.15
C SER A 31 -10.55 9.97 16.50
N ARG A 32 -9.49 10.71 16.14
CA ARG A 32 -8.22 10.09 15.69
C ARG A 32 -7.68 9.10 16.73
N GLU A 33 -7.99 9.32 17.99
CA GLU A 33 -7.58 8.45 19.10
C GLU A 33 -8.19 7.05 18.98
N SER A 34 -9.42 6.91 18.50
CA SER A 34 -10.04 5.60 18.28
C SER A 34 -9.24 4.74 17.30
N TYR A 35 -8.80 5.33 16.18
CA TYR A 35 -7.96 4.67 15.18
C TYR A 35 -6.56 4.35 15.72
N LEU A 36 -5.94 5.31 16.43
CA LEU A 36 -4.63 5.09 17.05
C LEU A 36 -4.68 4.00 18.11
N ASN A 37 -5.78 3.90 18.89
CA ASN A 37 -5.95 2.83 19.87
C ASN A 37 -6.01 1.45 19.21
N SER A 38 -6.73 1.29 18.11
CA SER A 38 -6.73 0.03 17.35
C SER A 38 -5.32 -0.36 16.91
N LEU A 39 -4.54 0.59 16.37
CA LEU A 39 -3.16 0.33 15.97
C LEU A 39 -2.24 0.04 17.17
N ARG A 40 -2.44 0.68 18.33
CA ARG A 40 -1.71 0.37 19.58
C ARG A 40 -1.99 -1.05 20.05
N ASP A 41 -3.24 -1.48 19.97
CA ASP A 41 -3.65 -2.84 20.34
C ASP A 41 -2.96 -3.87 19.43
N ASP A 42 -2.92 -3.62 18.11
CA ASP A 42 -2.21 -4.47 17.14
C ASP A 42 -0.71 -4.53 17.44
N LEU A 43 -0.06 -3.39 17.72
CA LEU A 43 1.36 -3.34 18.07
C LEU A 43 1.66 -4.03 19.42
N ALA A 44 0.77 -3.88 20.41
CA ALA A 44 0.89 -4.57 21.68
C ALA A 44 0.74 -6.08 21.53
N TYR A 45 -0.19 -6.53 20.68
CA TYR A 45 -0.35 -7.94 20.35
C TYR A 45 0.87 -8.49 19.62
N ALA A 46 1.41 -7.75 18.64
CA ALA A 46 2.64 -8.14 17.95
C ALA A 46 3.82 -8.32 18.90
N GLU A 47 3.96 -7.44 19.91
CA GLU A 47 4.98 -7.56 20.95
C GLU A 47 4.73 -8.81 21.81
N GLN A 48 3.49 -9.04 22.24
CA GLN A 48 3.13 -10.18 23.10
C GLN A 48 3.44 -11.53 22.44
N VAL A 49 3.23 -11.65 21.11
CA VAL A 49 3.55 -12.89 20.37
C VAL A 49 5.02 -12.97 19.93
N GLY A 50 5.83 -11.97 20.24
CA GLY A 50 7.26 -11.94 19.92
C GLY A 50 7.53 -11.76 18.43
N ALA A 51 6.69 -11.01 17.72
CA ALA A 51 6.85 -10.70 16.31
C ALA A 51 8.25 -10.15 16.01
N LYS A 52 8.82 -10.52 14.88
CA LYS A 52 10.13 -10.03 14.42
C LYS A 52 10.02 -8.73 13.63
N TYR A 53 8.89 -8.54 12.98
CA TYR A 53 8.53 -7.33 12.27
C TYR A 53 7.01 -7.16 12.25
N VAL A 54 6.58 -5.94 11.98
CA VAL A 54 5.20 -5.57 11.62
C VAL A 54 5.23 -4.88 10.27
N VAL A 55 4.12 -4.96 9.53
CA VAL A 55 3.99 -4.34 8.20
C VAL A 55 2.89 -3.29 8.24
N PHE A 56 3.17 -2.10 7.71
CA PHE A 56 2.23 -1.01 7.57
C PHE A 56 2.13 -0.60 6.10
N HIS A 57 0.95 -0.74 5.51
CA HIS A 57 0.67 -0.30 4.15
C HIS A 57 0.61 1.23 4.07
N VAL A 58 1.46 1.83 3.27
CA VAL A 58 1.46 3.29 3.06
C VAL A 58 0.75 3.62 1.76
N SER A 59 -0.57 3.67 1.81
CA SER A 59 -1.40 3.90 0.63
C SER A 59 -2.75 4.52 0.96
N GLU A 60 -3.34 5.18 -0.02
CA GLU A 60 -4.70 5.70 -0.01
C GLU A 60 -5.39 5.45 -1.34
N VAL A 61 -6.62 4.95 -1.27
CA VAL A 61 -7.51 4.79 -2.42
C VAL A 61 -8.96 4.74 -1.94
N THR A 62 -9.88 5.41 -2.63
CA THR A 62 -11.31 5.18 -2.44
C THR A 62 -11.80 4.04 -3.34
N LEU A 63 -12.99 3.50 -3.04
CA LEU A 63 -13.58 2.42 -3.85
C LEU A 63 -13.73 2.85 -5.32
N ARG A 64 -14.14 4.09 -5.56
CA ARG A 64 -14.26 4.68 -6.91
C ARG A 64 -12.90 4.83 -7.59
N GLU A 65 -11.91 5.35 -6.88
CA GLU A 65 -10.56 5.58 -7.42
C GLU A 65 -9.88 4.29 -7.85
N SER A 66 -10.15 3.16 -7.17
CA SER A 66 -9.60 1.85 -7.53
C SER A 66 -9.99 1.44 -8.97
N TYR A 67 -11.19 1.85 -9.44
CA TYR A 67 -11.67 1.59 -10.80
C TYR A 67 -11.20 2.62 -11.82
N ILE A 68 -11.26 3.93 -11.44
CA ILE A 68 -11.01 5.01 -12.40
C ILE A 68 -9.54 5.39 -12.52
N TYR A 69 -8.71 4.98 -11.55
CA TYR A 69 -7.27 5.28 -11.46
C TYR A 69 -6.95 6.78 -11.51
N LYS A 70 -7.83 7.59 -10.93
CA LYS A 70 -7.64 9.03 -10.72
C LYS A 70 -7.67 9.26 -9.23
N TYR A 71 -6.50 9.45 -8.65
CA TYR A 71 -6.32 9.59 -7.21
C TYR A 71 -6.42 11.04 -6.79
N ARG A 72 -7.14 11.28 -5.72
CA ARG A 72 -7.35 12.60 -5.11
C ARG A 72 -6.09 13.09 -4.43
N TYR A 73 -5.43 12.18 -3.73
CA TYR A 73 -4.21 12.48 -2.99
C TYR A 73 -2.97 12.06 -3.78
N THR A 74 -1.92 12.88 -3.68
CA THR A 74 -0.60 12.57 -4.25
C THR A 74 0.17 11.61 -3.34
N ASP A 75 1.16 10.89 -3.90
CA ASP A 75 2.08 10.05 -3.12
C ASP A 75 2.66 10.80 -1.91
N LYS A 76 3.02 12.08 -2.09
CA LYS A 76 3.59 12.90 -1.02
C LYS A 76 2.61 13.15 0.11
N GLU A 77 1.36 13.49 -0.19
CA GLU A 77 0.33 13.75 0.82
C GLU A 77 0.01 12.50 1.63
N VAL A 78 -0.04 11.33 0.97
CA VAL A 78 -0.27 10.04 1.64
C VAL A 78 0.92 9.70 2.55
N ILE A 79 2.15 9.87 2.05
CA ILE A 79 3.38 9.64 2.83
C ILE A 79 3.44 10.56 4.07
N ASP A 80 3.12 11.85 3.91
CA ASP A 80 3.16 12.81 5.01
C ASP A 80 2.10 12.46 6.08
N ALA A 81 0.89 12.09 5.68
CA ALA A 81 -0.16 11.67 6.61
C ALA A 81 0.17 10.32 7.29
N SER A 82 0.77 9.38 6.55
CA SER A 82 1.22 8.11 7.12
C SER A 82 2.34 8.32 8.15
N LEU A 83 3.27 9.25 7.89
CA LEU A 83 4.30 9.62 8.87
C LEU A 83 3.69 10.22 10.15
N GLU A 84 2.65 11.05 10.03
CA GLU A 84 1.94 11.60 11.20
C GLU A 84 1.37 10.47 12.07
N VAL A 85 0.70 9.48 11.45
CA VAL A 85 0.15 8.32 12.16
C VAL A 85 1.27 7.47 12.79
N ILE A 86 2.24 7.06 11.98
CA ILE A 86 3.33 6.17 12.41
C ILE A 86 4.13 6.79 13.56
N ASN A 87 4.50 8.07 13.43
CA ASN A 87 5.31 8.72 14.46
C ASN A 87 4.54 8.97 15.74
N THR A 88 3.23 9.23 15.69
CA THR A 88 2.41 9.28 16.89
C THR A 88 2.52 7.98 17.70
N LEU A 89 2.52 6.81 17.03
CA LEU A 89 2.67 5.51 17.69
C LEU A 89 4.11 5.24 18.16
N LEU A 90 5.10 5.63 17.35
CA LEU A 90 6.51 5.36 17.64
C LEU A 90 7.10 6.30 18.71
N ASP A 91 6.56 7.50 18.87
CA ASP A 91 6.99 8.45 19.92
C ASP A 91 6.51 8.06 21.30
N GLU A 92 5.47 7.21 21.40
CA GLU A 92 4.92 6.74 22.67
C GLU A 92 5.75 5.64 23.31
N LYS A 93 6.36 4.77 22.47
CA LYS A 93 7.05 3.58 22.93
C LYS A 93 8.07 3.07 21.91
N GLU A 94 9.20 2.59 22.39
CA GLU A 94 10.15 1.81 21.58
C GLU A 94 9.71 0.35 21.49
N TYR A 95 9.56 -0.15 20.26
CA TYR A 95 9.12 -1.53 19.99
C TYR A 95 10.30 -2.47 19.72
N PRO A 96 10.20 -3.77 20.12
CA PRO A 96 11.30 -4.73 19.97
C PRO A 96 11.48 -5.25 18.52
N PHE A 97 10.51 -5.05 17.64
CA PHE A 97 10.46 -5.56 16.27
C PHE A 97 10.84 -4.49 15.22
N ASP A 98 11.16 -4.93 13.99
CA ASP A 98 11.30 -4.01 12.87
C ASP A 98 9.93 -3.50 12.40
N PHE A 99 9.78 -2.19 12.21
CA PHE A 99 8.59 -1.57 11.62
C PHE A 99 8.83 -1.38 10.13
N LEU A 100 8.14 -2.16 9.30
CA LEU A 100 8.31 -2.17 7.86
C LEU A 100 7.15 -1.49 7.18
N VAL A 101 7.44 -0.57 6.26
CA VAL A 101 6.44 0.08 5.42
C VAL A 101 6.38 -0.63 4.07
N GLU A 102 5.16 -0.97 3.64
CA GLU A 102 4.93 -1.74 2.42
C GLU A 102 4.41 -0.86 1.30
N ASN A 103 4.88 -1.14 0.08
CA ASN A 103 4.44 -0.48 -1.14
C ASN A 103 3.13 -1.07 -1.66
N LEU A 104 2.32 -0.19 -2.26
CA LEU A 104 1.17 -0.56 -3.09
C LEU A 104 1.24 0.15 -4.45
N TRP A 105 0.29 -0.18 -5.35
CA TRP A 105 0.22 0.44 -6.68
C TRP A 105 -0.68 1.69 -6.72
N TRP A 106 -1.39 1.97 -5.64
CA TRP A 106 -2.18 3.21 -5.45
C TRP A 106 -1.33 4.34 -4.87
N SER A 107 -1.90 5.54 -4.71
CA SER A 107 -1.17 6.68 -4.14
C SER A 107 -0.56 6.37 -2.78
N GLY A 108 0.70 6.75 -2.59
CA GLY A 108 1.48 6.52 -1.38
C GLY A 108 2.89 6.01 -1.67
N LEU A 109 3.29 4.93 -0.99
CA LEU A 109 4.59 4.31 -1.21
C LEU A 109 4.54 3.40 -2.45
N THR A 110 4.66 3.98 -3.63
CA THR A 110 4.68 3.24 -4.90
C THR A 110 6.06 2.75 -5.31
N LEU A 111 7.12 3.10 -4.61
CA LEU A 111 8.53 2.86 -4.95
C LEU A 111 8.98 3.43 -6.31
N LYS A 112 8.15 4.25 -6.97
CA LYS A 112 8.51 4.91 -8.23
C LYS A 112 9.41 6.13 -8.04
N ASN A 113 9.38 6.74 -6.86
CA ASN A 113 10.11 7.95 -6.50
C ASN A 113 10.98 7.73 -5.26
N ALA A 114 12.29 7.49 -5.47
CA ALA A 114 13.23 7.23 -4.37
C ALA A 114 13.35 8.41 -3.37
N ARG A 115 13.09 9.66 -3.79
CA ARG A 115 13.11 10.81 -2.87
C ARG A 115 11.94 10.78 -1.89
N LEU A 116 10.75 10.40 -2.36
CA LEU A 116 9.58 10.23 -1.48
C LEU A 116 9.75 9.03 -0.55
N THR A 117 10.31 7.92 -1.05
CA THR A 117 10.65 6.77 -0.21
C THR A 117 11.67 7.16 0.87
N ARG A 118 12.72 7.91 0.51
CA ARG A 118 13.70 8.43 1.49
C ARG A 118 13.02 9.30 2.54
N ARG A 119 12.15 10.23 2.11
CA ARG A 119 11.38 11.09 3.03
C ARG A 119 10.60 10.26 4.05
N LEU A 120 9.93 9.20 3.59
CA LEU A 120 9.19 8.30 4.47
C LEU A 120 10.13 7.62 5.47
N ILE A 121 11.14 6.91 4.98
CA ILE A 121 12.03 6.12 5.85
C ILE A 121 12.82 7.02 6.82
N GLU A 122 13.42 8.10 6.35
CA GLU A 122 14.18 9.00 7.22
C GLU A 122 13.28 9.76 8.21
N GLY A 123 12.00 10.00 7.83
CA GLY A 123 11.01 10.66 8.68
C GLY A 123 10.43 9.80 9.80
N MET A 124 10.60 8.48 9.79
CA MET A 124 10.11 7.60 10.86
C MET A 124 10.99 7.69 12.10
N HIS A 125 10.38 7.85 13.27
CA HIS A 125 11.03 8.07 14.59
C HIS A 125 11.46 6.75 15.27
N THR A 126 12.05 5.81 14.52
CA THR A 126 12.65 4.61 15.08
C THR A 126 13.90 4.23 14.29
N GLN A 127 14.83 3.51 14.94
CA GLN A 127 15.98 2.90 14.26
C GLN A 127 15.64 1.53 13.66
N LYS A 128 14.59 0.88 14.18
CA LYS A 128 14.10 -0.43 13.73
C LYS A 128 13.07 -0.26 12.60
N LYS A 129 13.49 0.33 11.48
CA LYS A 129 12.64 0.62 10.32
C LYS A 129 13.18 0.02 9.04
N GLY A 130 12.31 -0.18 8.07
CA GLY A 130 12.67 -0.67 6.75
C GLY A 130 11.49 -0.68 5.80
N ILE A 131 11.72 -1.24 4.62
CA ILE A 131 10.75 -1.44 3.57
C ILE A 131 10.44 -2.94 3.48
N MET A 132 9.16 -3.28 3.46
CA MET A 132 8.65 -4.53 2.93
C MET A 132 8.40 -4.31 1.45
N LEU A 133 9.19 -4.95 0.60
CA LEU A 133 8.96 -4.94 -0.85
C LEU A 133 7.96 -6.02 -1.20
N ASP A 134 6.73 -5.64 -1.55
CA ASP A 134 5.87 -6.55 -2.28
C ASP A 134 6.13 -6.40 -3.78
N THR A 135 6.61 -7.49 -4.38
CA THR A 135 7.03 -7.52 -5.79
C THR A 135 5.83 -7.41 -6.73
N GLY A 136 4.70 -8.03 -6.41
CA GLY A 136 3.47 -7.95 -7.19
C GLY A 136 2.83 -6.57 -7.13
N HIS A 137 2.81 -5.95 -5.96
CA HIS A 137 2.35 -4.56 -5.83
C HIS A 137 3.17 -3.61 -6.69
N TYR A 138 4.50 -3.80 -6.75
CA TYR A 138 5.31 -2.98 -7.65
C TYR A 138 5.02 -3.27 -9.12
N MET A 139 4.84 -4.54 -9.51
CA MET A 139 4.44 -4.91 -10.88
C MET A 139 3.13 -4.22 -11.28
N ASN A 140 2.18 -4.10 -10.38
CA ASN A 140 0.87 -3.47 -10.61
C ASN A 140 0.93 -1.95 -10.79
N THR A 141 2.10 -1.30 -10.58
CA THR A 141 2.31 0.12 -10.94
C THR A 141 2.41 0.37 -12.44
N THR A 142 2.44 -0.69 -13.26
CA THR A 142 2.40 -0.65 -14.73
C THR A 142 1.46 -1.70 -15.28
N THR A 143 0.94 -1.48 -16.49
CA THR A 143 0.09 -2.45 -17.19
C THR A 143 0.81 -3.13 -18.35
N GLN A 144 2.13 -2.99 -18.46
CA GLN A 144 2.89 -3.41 -19.63
C GLN A 144 3.53 -4.80 -19.50
N LEU A 145 3.62 -5.34 -18.30
CA LEU A 145 4.26 -6.63 -18.04
C LEU A 145 3.37 -7.77 -18.55
N LYS A 146 3.99 -8.73 -19.22
CA LYS A 146 3.30 -9.90 -19.80
C LYS A 146 3.90 -11.22 -19.38
N THR A 147 5.18 -11.23 -19.01
CA THR A 147 5.92 -12.44 -18.64
C THR A 147 6.67 -12.25 -17.33
N PRO A 148 7.06 -13.35 -16.64
CA PRO A 148 7.94 -13.27 -15.47
C PRO A 148 9.26 -12.55 -15.76
N GLU A 149 9.83 -12.69 -16.98
CA GLU A 149 11.07 -12.03 -17.38
C GLU A 149 10.88 -10.50 -17.48
N ASP A 150 9.73 -10.03 -18.02
CA ASP A 150 9.37 -8.61 -18.02
C ASP A 150 9.32 -8.08 -16.57
N ALA A 151 8.75 -8.88 -15.66
CA ALA A 151 8.62 -8.53 -14.25
C ALA A 151 10.01 -8.43 -13.58
N VAL A 152 10.89 -9.41 -13.79
CA VAL A 152 12.28 -9.39 -13.29
C VAL A 152 13.03 -8.16 -13.79
N ALA A 153 12.93 -7.86 -15.09
CA ALA A 153 13.56 -6.69 -15.68
C ALA A 153 13.03 -5.37 -15.09
N TYR A 154 11.72 -5.29 -14.86
CA TYR A 154 11.07 -4.12 -14.27
C TYR A 154 11.49 -3.89 -12.81
N LEU A 155 11.55 -4.96 -12.02
CA LEU A 155 12.02 -4.95 -10.63
C LEU A 155 13.50 -4.56 -10.54
N ASN A 156 14.36 -5.15 -11.38
CA ASN A 156 15.79 -4.79 -11.41
C ASN A 156 16.01 -3.31 -11.75
N LYS A 157 15.24 -2.75 -12.70
CA LYS A 157 15.29 -1.33 -13.03
C LYS A 157 14.90 -0.43 -11.83
N MET A 158 14.00 -0.90 -10.97
CA MET A 158 13.69 -0.21 -9.72
C MET A 158 14.88 -0.30 -8.77
N ILE A 159 15.42 -1.50 -8.52
CA ILE A 159 16.55 -1.72 -7.63
C ILE A 159 17.79 -0.90 -8.06
N ASP A 160 18.08 -0.78 -9.38
CA ASP A 160 19.16 0.08 -9.89
C ASP A 160 19.05 1.53 -9.39
N LYS A 161 17.81 2.07 -9.29
CA LYS A 161 17.58 3.43 -8.77
C LYS A 161 17.87 3.53 -7.28
N TYR A 162 17.48 2.49 -6.52
CA TYR A 162 17.68 2.46 -5.07
C TYR A 162 19.13 2.18 -4.68
N GLU A 163 19.86 1.39 -5.45
CA GLU A 163 21.33 1.24 -5.30
C GLU A 163 22.06 2.56 -5.56
N LYS A 164 21.76 3.23 -6.69
CA LYS A 164 22.32 4.56 -6.99
C LYS A 164 22.00 5.59 -5.92
N ALA A 165 20.83 5.47 -5.30
CA ALA A 165 20.43 6.32 -4.19
C ALA A 165 21.03 5.89 -2.83
N GLN A 166 21.81 4.80 -2.78
CA GLN A 166 22.36 4.20 -1.55
C GLN A 166 21.27 3.83 -0.52
N MET A 167 20.14 3.29 -1.00
CA MET A 167 18.96 3.00 -0.17
C MET A 167 18.62 1.51 -0.11
N LEU A 168 19.40 0.63 -0.75
CA LEU A 168 19.06 -0.79 -0.83
C LEU A 168 19.00 -1.46 0.56
N HIS A 169 19.82 -1.01 1.49
CA HIS A 169 19.84 -1.51 2.88
C HIS A 169 18.53 -1.31 3.66
N TRP A 170 17.61 -0.46 3.14
CA TRP A 170 16.29 -0.28 3.73
C TRP A 170 15.31 -1.39 3.36
N PHE A 171 15.56 -2.17 2.30
CA PHE A 171 14.70 -3.28 1.89
C PHE A 171 14.94 -4.48 2.79
N LYS A 172 14.31 -4.49 3.95
CA LYS A 172 14.48 -5.53 4.97
C LYS A 172 13.57 -6.73 4.78
N GLY A 173 12.41 -6.54 4.17
CA GLY A 173 11.46 -7.61 3.91
C GLY A 173 11.07 -7.70 2.44
N MET A 174 10.59 -8.87 2.03
CA MET A 174 10.08 -9.12 0.68
C MET A 174 8.89 -10.06 0.74
N HIS A 175 7.74 -9.61 0.22
CA HIS A 175 6.66 -10.49 -0.21
C HIS A 175 6.94 -10.84 -1.68
N LEU A 176 7.45 -12.07 -1.89
CA LEU A 176 7.86 -12.54 -3.21
C LEU A 176 6.69 -13.20 -3.93
N GLN A 177 6.02 -12.46 -4.78
CA GLN A 177 4.87 -12.94 -5.54
C GLN A 177 4.86 -12.34 -6.96
N LEU A 178 4.18 -13.02 -7.90
CA LEU A 178 3.98 -12.59 -9.27
C LEU A 178 2.54 -12.09 -9.47
N SER A 179 2.41 -10.85 -9.95
CA SER A 179 1.12 -10.25 -10.33
C SER A 179 1.21 -9.60 -11.71
N LEU A 180 0.67 -10.27 -12.73
CA LEU A 180 0.63 -9.78 -14.11
C LEU A 180 -0.80 -9.32 -14.48
N GLY A 181 -1.42 -8.50 -13.64
CA GLY A 181 -2.79 -8.00 -13.79
C GLY A 181 -3.01 -6.97 -14.92
N GLY A 182 -1.94 -6.60 -15.68
CA GLY A 182 -1.99 -5.50 -16.62
C GLY A 182 -3.01 -5.64 -17.74
N ASP A 183 -3.22 -6.85 -18.27
CA ASP A 183 -4.22 -7.11 -19.32
C ASP A 183 -5.63 -6.93 -18.81
N TYR A 184 -5.91 -7.43 -17.60
CA TYR A 184 -7.17 -7.22 -16.92
C TYR A 184 -7.45 -5.73 -16.71
N VAL A 185 -6.48 -4.97 -16.17
CA VAL A 185 -6.63 -3.53 -15.94
C VAL A 185 -6.93 -2.78 -17.24
N ARG A 186 -6.24 -3.11 -18.35
CA ARG A 186 -6.50 -2.47 -19.66
C ARG A 186 -7.90 -2.76 -20.17
N LYS A 187 -8.36 -4.02 -20.02
CA LYS A 187 -9.72 -4.44 -20.39
C LYS A 187 -10.76 -3.69 -19.57
N GLN A 188 -10.61 -3.67 -18.24
CA GLN A 188 -11.55 -3.00 -17.35
C GLN A 188 -11.63 -1.48 -17.60
N ARG A 189 -10.49 -0.82 -17.83
CA ARG A 189 -10.47 0.61 -18.20
C ARG A 189 -11.17 0.90 -19.53
N LYS A 190 -11.12 -0.02 -20.50
CA LYS A 190 -11.85 0.11 -21.75
C LYS A 190 -13.35 -0.06 -21.50
N GLU A 191 -13.74 -1.13 -20.84
CA GLU A 191 -15.13 -1.44 -20.50
C GLU A 191 -15.79 -0.31 -19.71
N TRP A 192 -15.10 0.20 -18.69
CA TRP A 192 -15.60 1.33 -17.90
C TRP A 192 -15.81 2.61 -18.74
N ARG A 193 -14.97 2.87 -19.74
CA ARG A 193 -15.15 4.02 -20.64
C ARG A 193 -16.36 3.85 -21.56
N GLU A 194 -16.64 2.62 -22.00
CA GLU A 194 -17.77 2.28 -22.88
C GLU A 194 -19.08 2.18 -22.07
N HIS A 195 -19.00 1.69 -20.85
CA HIS A 195 -20.10 1.45 -19.92
C HIS A 195 -19.76 2.00 -18.51
N PRO A 196 -19.84 3.32 -18.30
CA PRO A 196 -19.49 3.92 -17.01
C PRO A 196 -20.36 3.39 -15.86
N ILE A 197 -19.72 3.04 -14.76
CA ILE A 197 -20.40 2.64 -13.53
C ILE A 197 -20.99 3.90 -12.87
N ASP A 198 -22.27 3.85 -12.55
CA ASP A 198 -22.92 4.85 -11.72
C ASP A 198 -22.74 4.50 -10.24
N PHE A 199 -21.60 4.92 -9.68
CA PHE A 199 -21.21 4.59 -8.31
C PHE A 199 -22.20 5.11 -7.27
N ASP A 200 -22.94 6.21 -7.56
CA ASP A 200 -23.90 6.81 -6.62
C ASP A 200 -25.14 5.94 -6.39
N LYS A 201 -25.34 4.92 -7.23
CA LYS A 201 -26.46 3.97 -7.12
C LYS A 201 -26.07 2.65 -6.46
N ILE A 202 -24.80 2.45 -6.14
CA ILE A 202 -24.31 1.20 -5.57
C ILE A 202 -24.10 1.41 -4.06
N PRO A 203 -24.79 0.64 -3.20
CA PRO A 203 -24.57 0.71 -1.76
C PRO A 203 -23.10 0.43 -1.38
N PHE A 204 -22.61 1.05 -0.31
CA PHE A 204 -21.20 1.01 0.09
C PHE A 204 -20.64 -0.41 0.17
N TYR A 205 -21.31 -1.35 0.85
CA TYR A 205 -20.78 -2.71 0.98
C TYR A 205 -20.79 -3.50 -0.33
N GLU A 206 -21.72 -3.22 -1.23
CA GLU A 206 -21.71 -3.81 -2.56
C GLU A 206 -20.55 -3.25 -3.39
N LEU A 207 -20.34 -1.94 -3.36
CA LEU A 207 -19.22 -1.28 -4.01
C LEU A 207 -17.88 -1.76 -3.41
N PHE A 208 -17.80 -1.93 -2.09
CA PHE A 208 -16.63 -2.48 -1.41
C PHE A 208 -16.31 -3.88 -1.92
N ARG A 209 -17.31 -4.76 -2.02
CA ARG A 209 -17.14 -6.13 -2.55
C ARG A 209 -16.66 -6.11 -4.01
N LEU A 210 -17.22 -5.24 -4.84
CA LEU A 210 -16.80 -5.07 -6.23
C LEU A 210 -15.35 -4.56 -6.32
N ALA A 211 -14.98 -3.55 -5.53
CA ALA A 211 -13.63 -2.99 -5.50
C ALA A 211 -12.60 -4.01 -4.98
N TYR A 212 -12.97 -4.81 -3.98
CA TYR A 212 -12.13 -5.89 -3.47
C TYR A 212 -11.91 -6.98 -4.53
N ASP A 213 -12.97 -7.43 -5.19
CA ASP A 213 -12.88 -8.40 -6.30
C ASP A 213 -12.02 -7.86 -7.44
N HIS A 214 -12.19 -6.58 -7.80
CA HIS A 214 -11.35 -5.90 -8.78
C HIS A 214 -9.87 -5.89 -8.36
N ALA A 215 -9.56 -5.59 -7.10
CA ALA A 215 -8.20 -5.62 -6.58
C ALA A 215 -7.58 -7.04 -6.63
N CYS A 216 -8.36 -8.09 -6.29
CA CYS A 216 -7.92 -9.48 -6.38
C CYS A 216 -7.60 -9.95 -7.81
N HIS A 217 -8.24 -9.35 -8.83
CA HIS A 217 -7.90 -9.61 -10.23
C HIS A 217 -6.64 -8.86 -10.71
N ILE A 218 -6.16 -7.90 -9.94
CA ILE A 218 -4.92 -7.16 -10.20
C ILE A 218 -3.77 -7.79 -9.44
N ASP A 219 -3.99 -8.03 -8.14
CA ASP A 219 -3.01 -8.56 -7.21
C ASP A 219 -3.18 -10.08 -7.07
N LEU A 220 -2.55 -10.80 -7.99
CA LEU A 220 -2.83 -12.22 -8.25
C LEU A 220 -2.17 -13.18 -7.26
N HIS A 221 -1.16 -12.76 -6.52
CA HIS A 221 -0.41 -13.57 -5.55
C HIS A 221 0.05 -14.94 -6.09
N GLN A 222 0.53 -14.96 -7.35
CA GLN A 222 1.01 -16.19 -7.95
C GLN A 222 2.46 -16.49 -7.55
N PRO A 223 2.89 -17.78 -7.56
CA PRO A 223 4.29 -18.11 -7.37
C PRO A 223 5.16 -17.40 -8.40
N PHE A 224 6.19 -16.68 -7.92
CA PHE A 224 7.14 -15.99 -8.80
C PHE A 224 8.27 -16.94 -9.16
N ILE A 225 8.13 -17.64 -10.28
CA ILE A 225 9.09 -18.60 -10.81
C ILE A 225 9.52 -18.12 -12.19
N GLY A 226 10.82 -18.11 -12.46
CA GLY A 226 11.38 -17.69 -13.75
C GLY A 226 12.86 -17.42 -13.66
N GLU A 227 13.48 -17.21 -14.82
CA GLU A 227 14.90 -16.85 -14.92
C GLU A 227 15.14 -15.48 -14.28
N GLY A 228 16.22 -15.36 -13.49
CA GLY A 228 16.62 -14.13 -12.82
C GLY A 228 15.86 -13.79 -11.52
N VAL A 229 14.85 -14.58 -11.12
CA VAL A 229 14.12 -14.34 -9.85
C VAL A 229 15.03 -14.57 -8.65
N ARG A 230 15.80 -15.65 -8.66
CA ARG A 230 16.75 -15.97 -7.59
C ARG A 230 17.81 -14.88 -7.46
N GLU A 231 18.42 -14.51 -8.56
CA GLU A 231 19.44 -13.45 -8.63
C GLU A 231 18.89 -12.09 -8.14
N PHE A 232 17.62 -11.79 -8.46
CA PHE A 232 16.96 -10.62 -7.94
C PHE A 232 16.83 -10.66 -6.40
N VAL A 233 16.38 -11.78 -5.85
CA VAL A 233 16.26 -11.96 -4.39
C VAL A 233 17.62 -11.86 -3.71
N GLU A 234 18.63 -12.54 -4.25
CA GLU A 234 20.02 -12.49 -3.74
C GLU A 234 20.60 -11.07 -3.80
N ARG A 235 20.27 -10.28 -4.84
CA ARG A 235 20.69 -8.88 -4.99
C ARG A 235 20.06 -7.97 -3.94
N VAL A 236 18.77 -8.11 -3.66
CA VAL A 236 18.07 -7.35 -2.62
C VAL A 236 18.52 -7.80 -1.23
N ALA A 237 18.78 -9.09 -1.06
CA ALA A 237 19.20 -9.74 0.18
C ALA A 237 18.35 -9.36 1.40
N PRO A 238 17.01 -9.48 1.33
CA PRO A 238 16.13 -9.08 2.42
C PRO A 238 16.35 -10.00 3.65
N LYS A 239 16.14 -9.44 4.84
CA LYS A 239 16.21 -10.19 6.11
C LYS A 239 15.02 -11.13 6.29
N TYR A 240 13.87 -10.75 5.71
CA TYR A 240 12.60 -11.47 5.82
C TYR A 240 12.03 -11.76 4.42
N ILE A 241 11.58 -13.00 4.18
CA ILE A 241 10.88 -13.42 2.95
C ILE A 241 9.63 -14.20 3.35
#